data_01d1c3f0fb58d9235ac577981a1e2354
#
_entry.id   01d1c3f0fb58d9235ac577981a1e2354
#
_cell.length_a   1.000
_cell.length_b   1.000
_cell.length_c   1.000
_cell.angle_alpha   90.00
_cell.angle_beta   90.00
_cell.angle_gamma   90.00
#
_symmetry.space_group_name_H-M   'P 1'
#
loop_
_entity.id
_entity.type
_entity.pdbx_description
1 polymer ?
#
loop_
_entity_poly.entity_id
_entity_poly.type
_entity_poly.pdbx_seq_one_letter_code
_entity_poly.pdbx_strand_id
1 'polypeptide(L)'
;EILLRRQAEGSLRTSLVSLLFACAAVGSMSMPVRLDDGIFFDLRHVFIVLSASYGGIPATLVTFLATSVFRIWHGGAGLGAGLVGGAISASAGLLCFGFCRLPKHSRSRLMVLGLLPSLSLFSVFVLPMEMAILLLKQIGVAFVVGNFLGVVLLLGLLMKRQGQYEREIELRRWAHTDRLTGVANRLKFEADAPHLVRKSLENGRHACLLIIDIDHFKRVNDTFGHTAGDAVLVQVADLLESQLRADDLLARYGGE
;
A
#
# COMPACT_ATOMS: atom_id res chain seq x y z
N GLU A 1 12.74 -14.09 16.48
CA GLU A 1 11.64 -13.18 16.92
C GLU A 1 11.37 -12.06 15.90
N ILE A 2 12.41 -11.37 15.36
CA ILE A 2 12.27 -10.33 14.33
C ILE A 2 11.68 -10.87 13.02
N LEU A 3 12.07 -12.07 12.59
CA LEU A 3 11.51 -12.72 11.38
C LEU A 3 10.05 -13.11 11.57
N LEU A 4 9.66 -13.59 12.75
CA LEU A 4 8.28 -13.92 13.08
C LEU A 4 7.39 -12.66 13.15
N ARG A 5 7.90 -11.55 13.68
CA ARG A 5 7.20 -10.26 13.68
C ARG A 5 6.98 -9.71 12.25
N ARG A 6 8.00 -9.73 11.39
CA ARG A 6 7.86 -9.33 9.97
C ARG A 6 6.89 -10.20 9.19
N GLN A 7 6.88 -11.52 9.46
CA GLN A 7 5.90 -12.44 8.85
C GLN A 7 4.48 -12.16 9.35
N ALA A 8 4.28 -11.91 10.63
CA ALA A 8 2.99 -11.56 11.21
C ALA A 8 2.45 -10.23 10.67
N GLU A 9 3.29 -9.20 10.53
CA GLU A 9 2.92 -7.92 9.93
C GLU A 9 2.56 -8.05 8.45
N GLY A 10 3.28 -8.87 7.70
CA GLY A 10 2.98 -9.18 6.29
C GLY A 10 1.65 -9.92 6.14
N SER A 11 1.37 -10.89 7.00
CA SER A 11 0.12 -11.64 7.03
C SER A 11 -1.08 -10.75 7.39
N LEU A 12 -0.95 -9.93 8.43
CA LEU A 12 -1.99 -8.98 8.85
C LEU A 12 -2.32 -7.98 7.74
N ARG A 13 -1.30 -7.42 7.09
CA ARG A 13 -1.48 -6.52 5.94
C ARG A 13 -2.25 -7.19 4.81
N THR A 14 -1.88 -8.41 4.44
CA THR A 14 -2.56 -9.17 3.38
C THR A 14 -4.01 -9.45 3.75
N SER A 15 -4.29 -9.83 4.99
CA SER A 15 -5.65 -10.06 5.48
C SER A 15 -6.51 -8.80 5.44
N LEU A 16 -5.97 -7.66 5.88
CA LEU A 16 -6.68 -6.37 5.83
C LEU A 16 -6.98 -5.94 4.40
N VAL A 17 -6.01 -6.09 3.48
CA VAL A 17 -6.22 -5.79 2.05
C VAL A 17 -7.28 -6.70 1.45
N SER A 18 -7.24 -8.01 1.76
CA SER A 18 -8.24 -8.97 1.29
C SER A 18 -9.64 -8.60 1.74
N LEU A 19 -9.81 -8.27 3.02
CA LEU A 19 -11.10 -7.87 3.59
C LEU A 19 -11.61 -6.57 2.95
N LEU A 20 -10.74 -5.59 2.78
CA LEU A 20 -11.10 -4.29 2.18
C LEU A 20 -11.63 -4.45 0.76
N PHE A 21 -10.91 -5.22 -0.09
CA PHE A 21 -11.36 -5.46 -1.46
C PHE A 21 -12.64 -6.31 -1.52
N ALA A 22 -12.79 -7.29 -0.65
CA ALA A 22 -14.01 -8.10 -0.56
C ALA A 22 -15.21 -7.26 -0.14
N CYS A 23 -15.09 -6.43 0.89
CA CYS A 23 -16.16 -5.54 1.33
C CYS A 23 -16.52 -4.51 0.26
N ALA A 24 -15.53 -3.91 -0.43
CA ALA A 24 -15.77 -2.95 -1.49
C ALA A 24 -16.48 -3.61 -2.70
N ALA A 25 -16.08 -4.82 -3.08
CA ALA A 25 -16.70 -5.57 -4.16
C ALA A 25 -18.16 -5.94 -3.83
N VAL A 26 -18.42 -6.47 -2.64
CA VAL A 26 -19.79 -6.79 -2.17
C VAL A 26 -20.61 -5.52 -2.03
N GLY A 27 -20.04 -4.43 -1.51
CA GLY A 27 -20.71 -3.12 -1.43
C GLY A 27 -21.12 -2.60 -2.82
N SER A 28 -20.26 -2.76 -3.84
CA SER A 28 -20.61 -2.44 -5.23
C SER A 28 -21.79 -3.28 -5.75
N MET A 29 -21.87 -4.55 -5.37
CA MET A 29 -22.96 -5.44 -5.75
C MET A 29 -24.29 -5.12 -5.03
N SER A 30 -24.23 -4.46 -3.88
CA SER A 30 -25.43 -4.06 -3.11
C SER A 30 -26.13 -2.84 -3.73
N MET A 31 -25.45 -2.10 -4.62
CA MET A 31 -25.99 -0.96 -5.35
C MET A 31 -25.87 -1.14 -6.87
N PRO A 32 -26.46 -2.20 -7.44
CA PRO A 32 -26.31 -2.48 -8.85
C PRO A 32 -27.19 -1.55 -9.69
N VAL A 33 -26.74 -1.27 -10.90
CA VAL A 33 -27.63 -0.73 -11.95
C VAL A 33 -28.46 -1.90 -12.49
N ARG A 34 -29.76 -1.87 -12.27
CA ARG A 34 -30.69 -2.87 -12.79
C ARG A 34 -30.98 -2.58 -14.26
N LEU A 35 -30.81 -3.58 -15.09
CA LEU A 35 -31.01 -3.49 -16.54
C LEU A 35 -32.25 -4.25 -16.98
N ASP A 36 -32.49 -5.41 -16.36
CA ASP A 36 -33.65 -6.27 -16.61
C ASP A 36 -33.85 -7.21 -15.40
N ASP A 37 -34.93 -8.00 -15.35
CA ASP A 37 -35.22 -8.94 -14.29
C ASP A 37 -34.09 -9.98 -14.13
N GLY A 38 -33.33 -9.81 -13.04
CA GLY A 38 -32.21 -10.68 -12.67
C GLY A 38 -30.89 -10.39 -13.37
N ILE A 39 -30.77 -9.30 -14.16
CA ILE A 39 -29.54 -8.85 -14.79
C ILE A 39 -29.10 -7.54 -14.16
N PHE A 40 -27.94 -7.59 -13.52
CA PHE A 40 -27.37 -6.50 -12.75
C PHE A 40 -26.00 -6.11 -13.29
N PHE A 41 -25.76 -4.81 -13.39
CA PHE A 41 -24.46 -4.24 -13.68
C PHE A 41 -23.87 -3.65 -12.39
N ASP A 42 -22.64 -4.04 -12.06
CA ASP A 42 -21.89 -3.53 -10.91
C ASP A 42 -20.38 -3.49 -11.20
N LEU A 43 -19.61 -2.84 -10.34
CA LEU A 43 -18.17 -2.64 -10.50
C LEU A 43 -17.32 -3.69 -9.77
N ARG A 44 -17.87 -4.83 -9.31
CA ARG A 44 -17.11 -5.87 -8.59
C ARG A 44 -15.86 -6.35 -9.32
N HIS A 45 -15.91 -6.40 -10.67
CA HIS A 45 -14.81 -6.86 -11.52
C HIS A 45 -13.57 -6.00 -11.40
N VAL A 46 -13.74 -4.67 -11.15
CA VAL A 46 -12.66 -3.72 -10.85
C VAL A 46 -11.94 -4.13 -9.57
N PHE A 47 -12.71 -4.42 -8.50
CA PHE A 47 -12.13 -4.80 -7.20
C PHE A 47 -11.46 -6.16 -7.26
N ILE A 48 -12.03 -7.14 -7.98
CA ILE A 48 -11.44 -8.48 -8.14
C ILE A 48 -10.09 -8.38 -8.88
N VAL A 49 -10.01 -7.63 -10.00
CA VAL A 49 -8.76 -7.46 -10.75
C VAL A 49 -7.70 -6.73 -9.92
N LEU A 50 -8.09 -5.65 -9.24
CA LEU A 50 -7.14 -4.85 -8.47
C LEU A 50 -6.66 -5.55 -7.19
N SER A 51 -7.48 -6.43 -6.60
CA SER A 51 -7.06 -7.21 -5.42
C SER A 51 -5.80 -8.03 -5.68
N ALA A 52 -5.61 -8.56 -6.91
CA ALA A 52 -4.41 -9.24 -7.33
C ALA A 52 -3.15 -8.36 -7.26
N SER A 53 -3.28 -7.09 -7.67
CA SER A 53 -2.15 -6.15 -7.71
C SER A 53 -1.71 -5.67 -6.32
N TYR A 54 -2.59 -5.68 -5.31
CA TYR A 54 -2.34 -5.14 -3.97
C TYR A 54 -2.17 -6.19 -2.89
N GLY A 55 -2.82 -7.35 -3.01
CA GLY A 55 -2.77 -8.42 -2.02
C GLY A 55 -2.48 -9.81 -2.60
N GLY A 56 -2.16 -9.90 -3.91
CA GLY A 56 -1.79 -11.14 -4.58
C GLY A 56 -2.90 -12.20 -4.59
N ILE A 57 -2.50 -13.46 -4.64
CA ILE A 57 -3.41 -14.61 -4.70
C ILE A 57 -4.41 -14.64 -3.54
N PRO A 58 -4.01 -14.45 -2.25
CA PRO A 58 -4.97 -14.54 -1.14
C PRO A 58 -6.08 -13.50 -1.25
N ALA A 59 -5.74 -12.25 -1.57
CA ALA A 59 -6.74 -11.18 -1.69
C ALA A 59 -7.70 -11.42 -2.85
N THR A 60 -7.20 -11.92 -3.98
CA THR A 60 -8.04 -12.24 -5.14
C THR A 60 -9.01 -13.37 -4.82
N LEU A 61 -8.54 -14.43 -4.16
CA LEU A 61 -9.39 -15.56 -3.77
C LEU A 61 -10.48 -15.13 -2.78
N VAL A 62 -10.12 -14.38 -1.74
CA VAL A 62 -11.09 -13.90 -0.74
C VAL A 62 -12.13 -12.99 -1.40
N THR A 63 -11.70 -12.05 -2.27
CA THR A 63 -12.61 -11.14 -2.97
C THR A 63 -13.53 -11.91 -3.92
N PHE A 64 -12.99 -12.84 -4.70
CA PHE A 64 -13.78 -13.67 -5.62
C PHE A 64 -14.79 -14.55 -4.87
N LEU A 65 -14.37 -15.22 -3.80
CA LEU A 65 -15.26 -16.05 -2.98
C LEU A 65 -16.38 -15.23 -2.34
N ALA A 66 -16.06 -14.08 -1.75
CA ALA A 66 -17.06 -13.20 -1.14
C ALA A 66 -18.11 -12.73 -2.16
N THR A 67 -17.66 -12.30 -3.34
CA THR A 67 -18.57 -11.87 -4.43
C THR A 67 -19.39 -13.04 -4.99
N SER A 68 -18.81 -14.24 -5.04
CA SER A 68 -19.51 -15.44 -5.50
C SER A 68 -20.60 -15.88 -4.51
N VAL A 69 -20.30 -15.90 -3.22
CA VAL A 69 -21.29 -16.18 -2.16
C VAL A 69 -22.45 -15.18 -2.20
N PHE A 70 -22.12 -13.88 -2.29
CA PHE A 70 -23.14 -12.84 -2.40
C PHE A 70 -23.99 -13.01 -3.66
N ARG A 71 -23.38 -13.38 -4.80
CA ARG A 71 -24.09 -13.61 -6.06
C ARG A 71 -25.03 -14.82 -6.00
N ILE A 72 -24.59 -15.91 -5.36
CA ILE A 72 -25.42 -17.11 -5.14
C ILE A 72 -26.63 -16.75 -4.24
N TRP A 73 -26.38 -16.01 -3.16
CA TRP A 73 -27.45 -15.58 -2.26
C TRP A 73 -28.49 -14.68 -2.95
N HIS A 74 -28.04 -13.81 -3.86
CA HIS A 74 -28.94 -12.91 -4.61
C HIS A 74 -29.72 -13.63 -5.75
N GLY A 75 -29.15 -14.69 -6.32
CA GLY A 75 -29.78 -15.49 -7.37
C GLY A 75 -30.00 -14.77 -8.71
N GLY A 76 -31.03 -15.20 -9.44
CA GLY A 76 -31.46 -14.61 -10.69
C GLY A 76 -30.89 -15.28 -11.95
N ALA A 77 -31.49 -14.99 -13.13
CA ALA A 77 -31.14 -15.61 -14.41
C ALA A 77 -29.66 -15.45 -14.83
N GLY A 78 -29.02 -14.36 -14.42
CA GLY A 78 -27.61 -14.08 -14.69
C GLY A 78 -26.61 -14.71 -13.70
N LEU A 79 -27.02 -15.67 -12.84
CA LEU A 79 -26.13 -16.27 -11.84
C LEU A 79 -24.89 -16.90 -12.46
N GLY A 80 -25.08 -17.78 -13.45
CA GLY A 80 -23.97 -18.48 -14.13
C GLY A 80 -23.00 -17.51 -14.80
N ALA A 81 -23.52 -16.55 -15.55
CA ALA A 81 -22.71 -15.51 -16.19
C ALA A 81 -21.94 -14.67 -15.15
N GLY A 82 -22.58 -14.36 -14.02
CA GLY A 82 -21.95 -13.61 -12.93
C GLY A 82 -20.78 -14.34 -12.27
N LEU A 83 -20.88 -15.65 -12.05
CA LEU A 83 -19.79 -16.46 -11.47
C LEU A 83 -18.65 -16.63 -12.48
N VAL A 84 -18.96 -16.93 -13.74
CA VAL A 84 -17.94 -17.03 -14.81
C VAL A 84 -17.22 -15.70 -15.02
N GLY A 85 -17.94 -14.58 -15.04
CA GLY A 85 -17.33 -13.24 -15.15
C GLY A 85 -16.39 -12.92 -14.00
N GLY A 86 -16.77 -13.31 -12.75
CA GLY A 86 -15.88 -13.19 -11.59
C GLY A 86 -14.61 -14.03 -11.71
N ALA A 87 -14.74 -15.28 -12.20
CA ALA A 87 -13.59 -16.16 -12.44
C ALA A 87 -12.65 -15.62 -13.54
N ILE A 88 -13.21 -15.10 -14.64
CA ILE A 88 -12.43 -14.43 -15.70
C ILE A 88 -11.65 -13.26 -15.13
N SER A 89 -12.29 -12.38 -14.33
CA SER A 89 -11.63 -11.22 -13.73
C SER A 89 -10.54 -11.61 -12.74
N ALA A 90 -10.77 -12.63 -11.91
CA ALA A 90 -9.78 -13.14 -10.98
C ALA A 90 -8.56 -13.72 -11.72
N SER A 91 -8.79 -14.54 -12.72
CA SER A 91 -7.73 -15.13 -13.56
C SER A 91 -6.93 -14.05 -14.30
N ALA A 92 -7.61 -13.08 -14.93
CA ALA A 92 -6.98 -11.98 -15.64
C ALA A 92 -6.12 -11.11 -14.71
N GLY A 93 -6.62 -10.79 -13.50
CA GLY A 93 -5.88 -10.06 -12.48
C GLY A 93 -4.62 -10.79 -12.02
N LEU A 94 -4.72 -12.09 -11.74
CA LEU A 94 -3.60 -12.94 -11.30
C LEU A 94 -2.56 -13.12 -12.41
N LEU A 95 -2.98 -13.34 -13.65
CA LEU A 95 -2.07 -13.43 -14.80
C LEU A 95 -1.31 -12.12 -14.99
N CYS A 96 -1.99 -10.98 -14.92
CA CYS A 96 -1.35 -9.68 -15.00
C CYS A 96 -0.36 -9.47 -13.85
N PHE A 97 -0.71 -9.86 -12.61
CA PHE A 97 0.17 -9.77 -11.44
C PHE A 97 1.43 -10.64 -11.61
N GLY A 98 1.29 -11.86 -12.12
CA GLY A 98 2.40 -12.80 -12.31
C GLY A 98 3.34 -12.45 -13.47
N PHE A 99 2.80 -11.98 -14.58
CA PHE A 99 3.55 -11.82 -15.83
C PHE A 99 3.83 -10.36 -16.22
N CYS A 100 2.98 -9.40 -15.84
CA CYS A 100 3.19 -7.99 -16.20
C CYS A 100 4.19 -7.31 -15.27
N ARG A 101 5.45 -7.23 -15.68
CA ARG A 101 6.50 -6.46 -15.00
C ARG A 101 6.47 -4.96 -15.35
N LEU A 102 5.30 -4.40 -15.55
CA LEU A 102 5.16 -2.99 -15.87
C LEU A 102 5.48 -2.11 -14.65
N PRO A 103 6.19 -0.98 -14.83
CA PRO A 103 6.47 -0.04 -13.76
C PRO A 103 5.18 0.42 -13.05
N LYS A 104 5.22 0.57 -11.73
CA LYS A 104 4.04 0.88 -10.90
C LYS A 104 3.29 2.14 -11.37
N HIS A 105 3.98 3.13 -11.91
CA HIS A 105 3.44 4.42 -12.35
C HIS A 105 3.34 4.57 -13.88
N SER A 106 3.42 3.46 -14.64
CA SER A 106 3.36 3.50 -16.09
C SER A 106 1.93 3.71 -16.60
N ARG A 107 1.76 4.58 -17.60
CA ARG A 107 0.49 4.74 -18.34
C ARG A 107 0.02 3.41 -18.95
N SER A 108 0.96 2.61 -19.44
CA SER A 108 0.67 1.29 -19.99
C SER A 108 0.05 0.35 -18.95
N ARG A 109 0.53 0.38 -17.70
CA ARG A 109 -0.07 -0.40 -16.60
C ARG A 109 -1.50 0.04 -16.31
N LEU A 110 -1.76 1.34 -16.31
CA LEU A 110 -3.10 1.88 -16.11
C LEU A 110 -4.06 1.42 -17.21
N MET A 111 -3.62 1.46 -18.48
CA MET A 111 -4.43 1.00 -19.61
C MET A 111 -4.71 -0.51 -19.53
N VAL A 112 -3.68 -1.32 -19.27
CA VAL A 112 -3.84 -2.78 -19.14
C VAL A 112 -4.81 -3.11 -18.01
N LEU A 113 -4.57 -2.60 -16.80
CA LEU A 113 -5.43 -2.86 -15.64
C LEU A 113 -6.85 -2.32 -15.84
N GLY A 114 -7.01 -1.20 -16.57
CA GLY A 114 -8.30 -0.59 -16.86
C GLY A 114 -9.17 -1.44 -17.79
N LEU A 115 -8.54 -2.17 -18.71
CA LEU A 115 -9.26 -3.02 -19.66
C LEU A 115 -9.54 -4.44 -19.14
N LEU A 116 -8.71 -4.95 -18.20
CA LEU A 116 -8.84 -6.34 -17.70
C LEU A 116 -10.23 -6.66 -17.12
N PRO A 117 -10.89 -5.82 -16.32
CA PRO A 117 -12.22 -6.12 -15.80
C PRO A 117 -13.25 -6.32 -16.92
N SER A 118 -13.04 -5.68 -18.07
CA SER A 118 -13.96 -5.77 -19.22
C SER A 118 -13.92 -7.14 -19.90
N LEU A 119 -12.89 -7.96 -19.66
CA LEU A 119 -12.86 -9.35 -20.13
C LEU A 119 -14.01 -10.18 -19.53
N SER A 120 -14.53 -9.80 -18.36
CA SER A 120 -15.71 -10.45 -17.78
C SER A 120 -16.96 -10.34 -18.69
N LEU A 121 -16.98 -9.41 -19.65
CA LEU A 121 -18.04 -9.30 -20.63
C LEU A 121 -18.23 -10.60 -21.45
N PHE A 122 -17.15 -11.37 -21.63
CA PHE A 122 -17.26 -12.69 -22.30
C PHE A 122 -18.15 -13.69 -21.55
N SER A 123 -18.41 -13.48 -20.25
CA SER A 123 -19.33 -14.33 -19.51
C SER A 123 -20.79 -14.22 -19.98
N VAL A 124 -21.13 -13.18 -20.72
CA VAL A 124 -22.45 -13.01 -21.31
C VAL A 124 -22.82 -14.19 -22.22
N PHE A 125 -21.83 -14.82 -22.88
CA PHE A 125 -22.06 -16.00 -23.75
C PHE A 125 -22.46 -17.28 -23.00
N VAL A 126 -22.52 -17.26 -21.66
CA VAL A 126 -23.15 -18.31 -20.84
C VAL A 126 -24.69 -18.24 -20.93
N LEU A 127 -25.23 -17.08 -21.31
CA LEU A 127 -26.66 -16.87 -21.54
C LEU A 127 -27.07 -17.31 -22.96
N PRO A 128 -28.38 -17.50 -23.22
CA PRO A 128 -28.86 -17.72 -24.57
C PRO A 128 -28.36 -16.65 -25.55
N MET A 129 -27.98 -17.05 -26.75
CA MET A 129 -27.29 -16.20 -27.72
C MET A 129 -28.06 -14.91 -28.07
N GLU A 130 -29.38 -14.98 -28.18
CA GLU A 130 -30.21 -13.81 -28.42
C GLU A 130 -30.11 -12.77 -27.31
N MET A 131 -30.18 -13.22 -26.05
CA MET A 131 -30.03 -12.37 -24.87
C MET A 131 -28.59 -11.82 -24.77
N ALA A 132 -27.60 -12.64 -25.06
CA ALA A 132 -26.19 -12.20 -25.06
C ALA A 132 -25.95 -11.05 -26.05
N ILE A 133 -26.46 -11.19 -27.31
CA ILE A 133 -26.33 -10.15 -28.32
C ILE A 133 -27.08 -8.87 -27.91
N LEU A 134 -28.28 -9.01 -27.36
CA LEU A 134 -29.08 -7.87 -26.90
C LEU A 134 -28.32 -7.09 -25.80
N LEU A 135 -27.82 -7.79 -24.80
CA LEU A 135 -27.04 -7.19 -23.69
C LEU A 135 -25.77 -6.50 -24.20
N LEU A 136 -25.01 -7.15 -25.07
CA LEU A 136 -23.82 -6.56 -25.67
C LEU A 136 -24.11 -5.24 -26.38
N LYS A 137 -25.21 -5.17 -27.14
CA LYS A 137 -25.63 -3.96 -27.84
C LYS A 137 -26.09 -2.85 -26.89
N GLN A 138 -26.80 -3.19 -25.81
CA GLN A 138 -27.35 -2.21 -24.88
C GLN A 138 -26.31 -1.68 -23.92
N ILE A 139 -25.47 -2.54 -23.34
CA ILE A 139 -24.59 -2.17 -22.22
C ILE A 139 -23.12 -2.40 -22.46
N GLY A 140 -22.71 -3.09 -23.53
CA GLY A 140 -21.32 -3.49 -23.75
C GLY A 140 -20.35 -2.30 -23.67
N VAL A 141 -20.68 -1.18 -24.34
CA VAL A 141 -19.84 0.03 -24.30
C VAL A 141 -19.83 0.65 -22.90
N ALA A 142 -21.01 0.79 -22.27
CA ALA A 142 -21.12 1.36 -20.92
C ALA A 142 -20.37 0.50 -19.89
N PHE A 143 -20.40 -0.83 -20.04
CA PHE A 143 -19.67 -1.77 -19.19
C PHE A 143 -18.15 -1.57 -19.31
N VAL A 144 -17.61 -1.49 -20.53
CA VAL A 144 -16.17 -1.28 -20.76
C VAL A 144 -15.73 0.07 -20.20
N VAL A 145 -16.46 1.13 -20.52
CA VAL A 145 -16.16 2.50 -20.06
C VAL A 145 -16.26 2.60 -18.55
N GLY A 146 -17.31 2.04 -17.93
CA GLY A 146 -17.52 2.07 -16.49
C GLY A 146 -16.41 1.33 -15.72
N ASN A 147 -16.04 0.14 -16.17
CA ASN A 147 -14.92 -0.61 -15.59
C ASN A 147 -13.58 0.12 -15.76
N PHE A 148 -13.32 0.69 -16.93
CA PHE A 148 -12.10 1.45 -17.18
C PHE A 148 -12.02 2.68 -16.26
N LEU A 149 -13.08 3.47 -16.20
CA LEU A 149 -13.15 4.64 -15.30
C LEU A 149 -13.04 4.24 -13.83
N GLY A 150 -13.69 3.13 -13.42
CA GLY A 150 -13.60 2.59 -12.07
C GLY A 150 -12.16 2.26 -11.68
N VAL A 151 -11.41 1.61 -12.57
CA VAL A 151 -9.98 1.33 -12.34
C VAL A 151 -9.18 2.61 -12.28
N VAL A 152 -9.37 3.54 -13.22
CA VAL A 152 -8.63 4.82 -13.27
C VAL A 152 -8.84 5.63 -12.00
N LEU A 153 -10.09 5.75 -11.55
CA LEU A 153 -10.43 6.48 -10.33
C LEU A 153 -9.84 5.80 -9.08
N LEU A 154 -10.02 4.49 -8.95
CA LEU A 154 -9.53 3.76 -7.78
C LEU A 154 -8.00 3.74 -7.72
N LEU A 155 -7.32 3.45 -8.83
CA LEU A 155 -5.86 3.54 -8.89
C LEU A 155 -5.36 4.94 -8.62
N GLY A 156 -6.00 5.98 -9.19
CA GLY A 156 -5.65 7.37 -8.94
C GLY A 156 -5.73 7.74 -7.46
N LEU A 157 -6.80 7.32 -6.77
CA LEU A 157 -6.95 7.51 -5.33
C LEU A 157 -5.87 6.78 -4.52
N LEU A 158 -5.61 5.51 -4.85
CA LEU A 158 -4.61 4.70 -4.16
C LEU A 158 -3.19 5.26 -4.35
N MET A 159 -2.84 5.66 -5.58
CA MET A 159 -1.55 6.28 -5.89
C MET A 159 -1.38 7.64 -5.18
N LYS A 160 -2.43 8.46 -5.15
CA LYS A 160 -2.40 9.75 -4.42
C LYS A 160 -2.15 9.52 -2.93
N ARG A 161 -2.82 8.56 -2.31
CA ARG A 161 -2.63 8.22 -0.90
C ARG A 161 -1.21 7.72 -0.62
N GLN A 162 -0.70 6.83 -1.48
CA GLN A 162 0.67 6.33 -1.34
C GLN A 162 1.70 7.46 -1.45
N GLY A 163 1.57 8.35 -2.44
CA GLY A 163 2.48 9.49 -2.58
C GLY A 163 2.39 10.50 -1.42
N GLN A 164 1.21 10.69 -0.82
CA GLN A 164 1.07 11.50 0.38
C GLN A 164 1.79 10.87 1.58
N TYR A 165 1.64 9.56 1.78
CA TYR A 165 2.29 8.82 2.86
C TYR A 165 3.82 8.84 2.72
N GLU A 166 4.36 8.63 1.52
CA GLU A 166 5.80 8.70 1.25
C GLU A 166 6.36 10.10 1.56
N ARG A 167 5.66 11.15 1.13
CA ARG A 167 6.03 12.54 1.45
C ARG A 167 5.99 12.83 2.96
N GLU A 168 4.99 12.31 3.66
CA GLU A 168 4.88 12.49 5.12
C GLU A 168 6.05 11.82 5.85
N ILE A 169 6.45 10.61 5.44
CA ILE A 169 7.62 9.93 5.99
C ILE A 169 8.89 10.74 5.72
N GLU A 170 9.05 11.26 4.50
CA GLU A 170 10.21 12.06 4.12
C GLU A 170 10.27 13.36 4.93
N LEU A 171 9.15 14.08 5.05
CA LEU A 171 9.05 15.27 5.89
C LEU A 171 9.37 14.98 7.35
N ARG A 172 8.86 13.87 7.91
CA ARG A 172 9.19 13.45 9.27
C ARG A 172 10.67 13.12 9.42
N ARG A 173 11.29 12.44 8.45
CA ARG A 173 12.74 12.21 8.47
C ARG A 173 13.50 13.52 8.51
N TRP A 174 13.19 14.47 7.64
CA TRP A 174 13.86 15.77 7.61
C TRP A 174 13.64 16.59 8.90
N ALA A 175 12.48 16.45 9.52
CA ALA A 175 12.18 17.12 10.78
C ALA A 175 12.89 16.49 12.00
N HIS A 176 13.33 15.22 11.92
CA HIS A 176 13.83 14.46 13.05
C HIS A 176 15.30 14.02 12.94
N THR A 177 15.97 14.27 11.81
CA THR A 177 17.40 13.94 11.64
C THR A 177 18.23 15.20 11.46
N ASP A 178 19.46 15.18 11.97
CA ASP A 178 20.47 16.19 11.67
C ASP A 178 20.99 15.98 10.25
N ARG A 179 20.99 17.04 9.44
CA ARG A 179 21.33 16.95 8.01
C ARG A 179 22.79 16.66 7.73
N LEU A 180 23.67 17.03 8.66
CA LEU A 180 25.11 16.83 8.50
C LEU A 180 25.51 15.41 8.87
N THR A 181 25.10 14.98 10.05
CA THR A 181 25.57 13.73 10.67
C THR A 181 24.63 12.55 10.44
N GLY A 182 23.38 12.77 10.03
CA GLY A 182 22.40 11.71 9.82
C GLY A 182 21.77 11.13 11.08
N VAL A 183 22.30 11.42 12.28
CA VAL A 183 21.75 10.99 13.55
C VAL A 183 20.48 11.79 13.91
N ALA A 184 19.79 11.41 14.99
CA ALA A 184 18.64 12.18 15.43
C ALA A 184 19.04 13.64 15.73
N ASN A 185 18.13 14.57 15.46
CA ASN A 185 18.31 15.95 15.88
C ASN A 185 17.69 16.19 17.28
N ARG A 186 17.89 17.40 17.81
CA ARG A 186 17.35 17.83 19.08
C ARG A 186 15.85 17.57 19.22
N LEU A 187 15.06 17.88 18.17
CA LEU A 187 13.61 17.71 18.22
C LEU A 187 13.21 16.24 18.42
N LYS A 188 13.87 15.32 17.72
CA LYS A 188 13.66 13.89 17.88
C LYS A 188 14.07 13.41 19.26
N PHE A 189 15.21 13.90 19.77
CA PHE A 189 15.65 13.58 21.12
C PHE A 189 14.62 14.00 22.17
N GLU A 190 14.14 15.24 22.13
CA GLU A 190 13.14 15.75 23.07
C GLU A 190 11.81 14.98 23.01
N ALA A 191 11.43 14.46 21.82
CA ALA A 191 10.24 13.64 21.66
C ALA A 191 10.41 12.20 22.17
N ASP A 192 11.53 11.55 21.89
CA ASP A 192 11.72 10.10 22.11
C ASP A 192 12.33 9.78 23.49
N ALA A 193 13.21 10.62 24.02
CA ALA A 193 13.92 10.36 25.27
C ALA A 193 12.99 10.09 26.48
N PRO A 194 11.89 10.84 26.70
CA PRO A 194 10.97 10.54 27.79
C PRO A 194 10.32 9.16 27.68
N HIS A 195 10.04 8.71 26.46
CA HIS A 195 9.47 7.38 26.19
C HIS A 195 10.48 6.27 26.46
N LEU A 196 11.75 6.46 26.08
CA LEU A 196 12.82 5.50 26.31
C LEU A 196 13.10 5.34 27.81
N VAL A 197 13.15 6.45 28.56
CA VAL A 197 13.32 6.42 30.02
C VAL A 197 12.17 5.66 30.68
N ARG A 198 10.92 5.99 30.34
CA ARG A 198 9.75 5.31 30.89
C ARG A 198 9.76 3.82 30.60
N LYS A 199 9.99 3.42 29.32
CA LYS A 199 10.08 2.02 28.89
C LYS A 199 11.17 1.25 29.64
N SER A 200 12.32 1.91 29.92
CA SER A 200 13.40 1.29 30.68
C SER A 200 12.99 1.03 32.13
N LEU A 201 12.36 2.01 32.78
CA LEU A 201 11.86 1.89 34.16
C LEU A 201 10.78 0.82 34.29
N GLU A 202 9.82 0.75 33.36
CA GLU A 202 8.76 -0.27 33.30
C GLU A 202 9.34 -1.69 33.19
N ASN A 203 10.49 -1.83 32.52
CA ASN A 203 11.20 -3.11 32.38
C ASN A 203 12.21 -3.39 33.48
N GLY A 204 12.22 -2.60 34.57
CA GLY A 204 13.17 -2.74 35.70
C GLY A 204 14.62 -2.44 35.30
N ARG A 205 14.85 -1.66 34.24
CA ARG A 205 16.18 -1.26 33.76
C ARG A 205 16.45 0.21 34.09
N HIS A 206 17.72 0.56 34.21
CA HIS A 206 18.14 1.93 34.35
C HIS A 206 18.34 2.58 32.97
N ALA A 207 18.00 3.86 32.85
CA ALA A 207 18.36 4.70 31.71
C ALA A 207 19.51 5.65 32.16
N CYS A 208 20.43 5.90 31.22
CA CYS A 208 21.53 6.85 31.43
C CYS A 208 21.48 7.88 30.29
N LEU A 209 21.71 9.14 30.63
CA LEU A 209 21.89 10.23 29.69
C LEU A 209 23.36 10.63 29.68
N LEU A 210 23.94 10.65 28.47
CA LEU A 210 25.30 11.14 28.23
C LEU A 210 25.23 12.40 27.38
N ILE A 211 26.02 13.42 27.75
CA ILE A 211 26.27 14.60 26.93
C ILE A 211 27.74 14.55 26.55
N ILE A 212 28.02 14.61 25.26
CA ILE A 212 29.36 14.51 24.69
C ILE A 212 29.63 15.80 23.94
N ASP A 213 30.82 16.37 24.10
CA ASP A 213 31.28 17.57 23.43
C ASP A 213 32.69 17.34 22.88
N ILE A 214 33.02 17.98 21.75
CA ILE A 214 34.33 17.79 21.09
C ILE A 214 35.30 18.88 21.60
N ASP A 215 36.29 18.46 22.37
CA ASP A 215 37.31 19.37 22.88
C ASP A 215 37.99 20.15 21.76
N HIS A 216 38.04 21.46 21.92
CA HIS A 216 38.71 22.36 20.98
C HIS A 216 38.14 22.34 19.53
N PHE A 217 36.88 21.97 19.31
CA PHE A 217 36.27 21.90 17.97
C PHE A 217 36.39 23.21 17.20
N LYS A 218 36.24 24.36 17.86
CA LYS A 218 36.47 25.67 17.26
C LYS A 218 37.87 25.78 16.64
N ARG A 219 38.91 25.26 17.32
CA ARG A 219 40.28 25.28 16.81
C ARG A 219 40.43 24.43 15.53
N VAL A 220 39.70 23.35 15.41
CA VAL A 220 39.66 22.57 14.16
C VAL A 220 39.10 23.40 13.03
N ASN A 221 37.96 24.07 13.26
CA ASN A 221 37.37 24.95 12.26
C ASN A 221 38.28 26.13 11.87
N ASP A 222 38.91 26.79 12.87
CA ASP A 222 39.76 27.94 12.63
C ASP A 222 41.06 27.56 11.89
N THR A 223 41.56 26.33 12.09
CA THR A 223 42.81 25.86 11.47
C THR A 223 42.61 25.22 10.09
N PHE A 224 41.54 24.42 9.91
CA PHE A 224 41.33 23.57 8.75
C PHE A 224 40.08 23.91 7.95
N GLY A 225 39.30 24.91 8.40
CA GLY A 225 38.06 25.33 7.79
C GLY A 225 36.85 24.51 8.18
N HIS A 226 35.66 25.08 7.97
CA HIS A 226 34.38 24.47 8.34
C HIS A 226 34.13 23.10 7.71
N THR A 227 34.61 22.88 6.46
CA THR A 227 34.46 21.58 5.79
C THR A 227 35.19 20.45 6.54
N ALA A 228 36.36 20.75 7.12
CA ALA A 228 37.08 19.79 7.93
C ALA A 228 36.38 19.55 9.27
N GLY A 229 35.83 20.58 9.89
CA GLY A 229 34.99 20.45 11.08
C GLY A 229 33.73 19.62 10.83
N ASP A 230 33.06 19.84 9.71
CA ASP A 230 31.89 19.03 9.29
C ASP A 230 32.27 17.55 9.15
N ALA A 231 33.42 17.25 8.52
CA ALA A 231 33.92 15.88 8.39
C ALA A 231 34.21 15.24 9.77
N VAL A 232 34.76 15.99 10.72
CA VAL A 232 34.99 15.52 12.10
C VAL A 232 33.65 15.19 12.77
N LEU A 233 32.64 16.05 12.66
CA LEU A 233 31.31 15.81 13.23
C LEU A 233 30.67 14.54 12.68
N VAL A 234 30.76 14.31 11.36
CA VAL A 234 30.26 13.08 10.74
C VAL A 234 31.00 11.85 11.27
N GLN A 235 32.33 11.88 11.30
CA GLN A 235 33.13 10.75 11.80
C GLN A 235 32.85 10.42 13.28
N VAL A 236 32.70 11.43 14.12
CA VAL A 236 32.37 11.24 15.54
C VAL A 236 30.98 10.63 15.67
N ALA A 237 29.99 11.12 14.91
CA ALA A 237 28.65 10.58 14.93
C ALA A 237 28.63 9.10 14.49
N ASP A 238 29.29 8.75 13.39
CA ASP A 238 29.41 7.38 12.89
C ASP A 238 30.10 6.45 13.92
N LEU A 239 31.17 6.95 14.56
CA LEU A 239 31.88 6.20 15.59
C LEU A 239 30.98 5.92 16.79
N LEU A 240 30.27 6.93 17.30
CA LEU A 240 29.36 6.78 18.43
C LEU A 240 28.19 5.85 18.07
N GLU A 241 27.59 6.01 16.89
CA GLU A 241 26.49 5.15 16.44
C GLU A 241 26.93 3.67 16.36
N SER A 242 28.15 3.40 15.92
CA SER A 242 28.70 2.05 15.83
C SER A 242 28.86 1.34 17.20
N GLN A 243 28.96 2.09 18.29
CA GLN A 243 29.12 1.58 19.65
C GLN A 243 27.78 1.42 20.41
N LEU A 244 26.70 1.98 19.88
CA LEU A 244 25.40 1.98 20.51
C LEU A 244 24.59 0.72 20.18
N ARG A 245 23.67 0.38 21.06
CA ARG A 245 22.72 -0.71 20.84
C ARG A 245 21.54 -0.20 20.01
N ALA A 246 20.81 -1.13 19.39
CA ALA A 246 19.64 -0.80 18.59
C ALA A 246 18.52 -0.03 19.33
N ASP A 247 18.49 -0.16 20.66
CA ASP A 247 17.51 0.54 21.53
C ASP A 247 18.03 1.86 22.10
N ASP A 248 19.31 2.20 21.87
CA ASP A 248 19.90 3.46 22.32
C ASP A 248 19.59 4.59 21.33
N LEU A 249 19.57 5.82 21.80
CA LEU A 249 19.29 7.01 21.01
C LEU A 249 20.50 7.94 20.99
N LEU A 250 21.08 8.13 19.81
CA LEU A 250 22.09 9.15 19.55
C LEU A 250 21.44 10.36 18.89
N ALA A 251 21.73 11.55 19.39
CA ALA A 251 21.21 12.77 18.81
C ALA A 251 22.25 13.90 18.85
N ARG A 252 22.30 14.69 17.81
CA ARG A 252 23.03 15.97 17.81
C ARG A 252 22.16 17.05 18.41
N TYR A 253 22.56 17.56 19.56
CA TYR A 253 21.76 18.52 20.32
C TYR A 253 22.16 19.97 20.05
N GLY A 254 23.41 20.22 19.64
CA GLY A 254 23.99 21.55 19.41
C GLY A 254 24.91 21.60 18.19
N GLY A 255 25.83 22.54 18.21
CA GLY A 255 26.80 22.76 17.12
C GLY A 255 27.85 21.67 16.99
N GLU A 256 28.43 21.31 18.11
CA GLU A 256 29.44 20.24 18.25
C GLU A 256 28.95 19.06 19.07
#